data_8e4fb2cd6456446f76b0f49b133933bd
#
_entry.id   8e4fb2cd6456446f76b0f49b133933bd
#
_cell.length_a   1.000
_cell.length_b   1.000
_cell.length_c   1.000
_cell.angle_alpha   90.00
_cell.angle_beta   90.00
_cell.angle_gamma   90.00
#
_symmetry.space_group_name_H-M   'P 1'
#
loop_
_entity.id
_entity.type
_entity.pdbx_description
1 polymer ?
#
loop_
_entity_poly.entity_id
_entity_poly.type
_entity_poly.pdbx_seq_one_letter_code
_entity_poly.pdbx_strand_id
1 'polypeptide(L)'
;MRRAAFIVVLCAACTPATTRPPFAPYPEALHAVINAPAARVTEEAKTWLAAQGAVVQHVSPVDGFLETAWYDAKDSVAAPLRVRVRVWADPDVPRKSRVTVEAVYQPVEDPSRTPRDLEVAVPKDSAGQRLAERLLKALTEKLGETK
;
A
#
# COMPACT_ATOMS: atom_id res chain seq x y z
N MET A 1 -5.72 13.60 -61.93
CA MET A 1 -5.43 14.20 -60.61
C MET A 1 -5.85 13.20 -59.52
N ARG A 2 -4.90 12.47 -58.95
CA ARG A 2 -5.14 11.50 -57.85
C ARG A 2 -4.96 12.24 -56.52
N ARG A 3 -6.03 12.40 -55.74
CA ARG A 3 -5.98 12.94 -54.38
C ARG A 3 -5.59 11.79 -53.44
N ALA A 4 -4.38 11.88 -52.91
CA ALA A 4 -3.94 10.99 -51.82
C ALA A 4 -4.55 11.49 -50.52
N ALA A 5 -5.43 10.69 -49.94
CA ALA A 5 -5.96 10.95 -48.57
C ALA A 5 -4.95 10.41 -47.57
N PHE A 6 -4.33 11.32 -46.81
CA PHE A 6 -3.49 10.96 -45.66
C PHE A 6 -4.41 10.63 -44.47
N ILE A 7 -4.48 9.35 -44.11
CA ILE A 7 -5.13 8.92 -42.87
C ILE A 7 -4.11 9.08 -41.73
N VAL A 8 -4.29 10.11 -40.91
CA VAL A 8 -3.55 10.31 -39.68
C VAL A 8 -4.17 9.37 -38.62
N VAL A 9 -3.50 8.26 -38.33
CA VAL A 9 -3.87 7.40 -37.22
C VAL A 9 -3.35 8.04 -35.92
N LEU A 10 -4.25 8.69 -35.17
CA LEU A 10 -3.97 9.11 -33.81
C LEU A 10 -3.91 7.85 -32.93
N CYS A 11 -2.72 7.35 -32.66
CA CYS A 11 -2.50 6.41 -31.56
C CYS A 11 -2.72 7.15 -30.24
N ALA A 12 -3.94 7.10 -29.70
CA ALA A 12 -4.20 7.45 -28.32
C ALA A 12 -3.42 6.46 -27.44
N ALA A 13 -2.25 6.87 -26.98
CA ALA A 13 -1.51 6.15 -25.96
C ALA A 13 -2.33 6.22 -24.68
N CYS A 14 -3.20 5.24 -24.43
CA CYS A 14 -3.80 5.02 -23.12
C CYS A 14 -2.69 4.63 -22.17
N THR A 15 -2.13 5.60 -21.46
CA THR A 15 -1.29 5.29 -20.29
C THR A 15 -2.22 4.65 -19.26
N PRO A 16 -1.95 3.42 -18.80
CA PRO A 16 -2.78 2.81 -17.76
C PRO A 16 -2.76 3.72 -16.53
N ALA A 17 -3.95 4.13 -16.08
CA ALA A 17 -4.08 4.89 -14.85
C ALA A 17 -3.71 3.97 -13.68
N THR A 18 -2.57 4.21 -13.05
CA THR A 18 -2.21 3.52 -11.81
C THR A 18 -2.96 4.16 -10.63
N THR A 19 -3.44 3.31 -9.72
CA THR A 19 -4.01 3.77 -8.44
C THR A 19 -2.95 3.91 -7.36
N ARG A 20 -1.71 3.56 -7.69
CA ARG A 20 -0.57 3.64 -6.79
C ARG A 20 -0.18 5.11 -6.56
N PRO A 21 0.03 5.52 -5.30
CA PRO A 21 0.42 6.89 -5.02
C PRO A 21 1.82 7.21 -5.62
N PRO A 22 2.06 8.48 -6.02
CA PRO A 22 3.32 8.90 -6.64
C PRO A 22 4.48 9.11 -5.65
N PHE A 23 4.34 8.62 -4.42
CA PHE A 23 5.38 8.74 -3.39
C PHE A 23 5.86 7.37 -2.92
N ALA A 24 7.09 7.33 -2.41
CA ALA A 24 7.67 6.14 -1.80
C ALA A 24 7.23 5.96 -0.34
N PRO A 25 7.26 4.72 0.19
CA PRO A 25 7.12 4.47 1.62
C PRO A 25 8.18 5.21 2.44
N TYR A 26 7.90 5.45 3.72
CA TYR A 26 8.90 5.98 4.64
C TYR A 26 10.05 4.97 4.87
N PRO A 27 11.25 5.46 5.20
CA PRO A 27 12.38 4.57 5.47
C PRO A 27 12.14 3.58 6.62
N GLU A 28 11.24 3.93 7.55
CA GLU A 28 10.87 3.11 8.70
C GLU A 28 9.86 2.00 8.36
N ALA A 29 9.37 1.95 7.13
CA ALA A 29 8.43 0.91 6.70
C ALA A 29 9.07 -0.48 6.79
N LEU A 30 8.23 -1.47 7.10
CA LEU A 30 8.65 -2.86 7.22
C LEU A 30 8.78 -3.50 5.83
N HIS A 31 9.78 -4.36 5.67
CA HIS A 31 10.08 -5.03 4.41
C HIS A 31 10.23 -6.53 4.55
N ALA A 32 9.75 -7.27 3.56
CA ALA A 32 10.05 -8.70 3.40
C ALA A 32 10.00 -9.09 1.91
N VAL A 33 10.69 -10.18 1.56
CA VAL A 33 10.53 -10.81 0.24
C VAL A 33 9.65 -12.03 0.42
N ILE A 34 8.50 -12.03 -0.24
CA ILE A 34 7.47 -13.07 -0.13
C ILE A 34 7.43 -13.89 -1.40
N ASN A 35 7.30 -15.21 -1.26
CA ASN A 35 7.31 -16.16 -2.37
C ASN A 35 5.92 -16.28 -3.03
N ALA A 36 5.38 -15.14 -3.44
CA ALA A 36 4.11 -15.03 -4.13
C ALA A 36 4.10 -13.81 -5.07
N PRO A 37 3.31 -13.85 -6.15
CA PRO A 37 3.15 -12.70 -7.03
C PRO A 37 2.41 -11.55 -6.33
N ALA A 38 2.70 -10.31 -6.73
CA ALA A 38 2.18 -9.07 -6.13
C ALA A 38 0.65 -9.06 -5.97
N ALA A 39 -0.08 -9.52 -6.99
CA ALA A 39 -1.53 -9.59 -6.94
C ALA A 39 -2.04 -10.48 -5.80
N ARG A 40 -1.40 -11.63 -5.58
CA ARG A 40 -1.78 -12.54 -4.50
C ARG A 40 -1.44 -11.97 -3.12
N VAL A 41 -0.29 -11.31 -2.99
CA VAL A 41 0.08 -10.61 -1.74
C VAL A 41 -0.94 -9.53 -1.41
N THR A 42 -1.33 -8.72 -2.39
CA THR A 42 -2.30 -7.62 -2.21
C THR A 42 -3.69 -8.14 -1.80
N GLU A 43 -4.20 -9.19 -2.43
CA GLU A 43 -5.48 -9.80 -2.06
C GLU A 43 -5.45 -10.43 -0.67
N GLU A 44 -4.34 -11.07 -0.32
CA GLU A 44 -4.18 -11.65 1.01
C GLU A 44 -4.10 -10.58 2.10
N ALA A 45 -3.34 -9.50 1.86
CA ALA A 45 -3.27 -8.35 2.75
C ALA A 45 -4.64 -7.72 2.98
N LYS A 46 -5.44 -7.54 1.91
CA LYS A 46 -6.82 -7.07 1.99
C LYS A 46 -7.67 -7.95 2.89
N THR A 47 -7.64 -9.26 2.66
CA THR A 47 -8.42 -10.23 3.44
C THR A 47 -8.04 -10.20 4.91
N TRP A 48 -6.75 -10.17 5.20
CA TRP A 48 -6.26 -10.13 6.57
C TRP A 48 -6.63 -8.83 7.29
N LEU A 49 -6.44 -7.67 6.65
CA LEU A 49 -6.80 -6.36 7.21
C LEU A 49 -8.30 -6.25 7.49
N ALA A 50 -9.14 -6.72 6.57
CA ALA A 50 -10.58 -6.76 6.77
C ALA A 50 -10.96 -7.63 7.99
N ALA A 51 -10.30 -8.77 8.18
CA ALA A 51 -10.50 -9.62 9.36
C ALA A 51 -10.05 -8.95 10.68
N GLN A 52 -9.13 -7.97 10.63
CA GLN A 52 -8.75 -7.15 11.78
C GLN A 52 -9.69 -5.95 12.00
N GLY A 53 -10.74 -5.81 11.20
CA GLY A 53 -11.70 -4.69 11.27
C GLY A 53 -11.23 -3.42 10.57
N ALA A 54 -10.14 -3.44 9.84
CA ALA A 54 -9.69 -2.31 9.04
C ALA A 54 -10.51 -2.21 7.74
N VAL A 55 -10.98 -1.01 7.41
CA VAL A 55 -11.67 -0.74 6.15
C VAL A 55 -10.62 -0.48 5.07
N VAL A 56 -10.57 -1.34 4.05
CA VAL A 56 -9.71 -1.14 2.88
C VAL A 56 -10.37 -0.12 1.96
N GLN A 57 -9.71 1.02 1.74
CA GLN A 57 -10.22 2.12 0.92
C GLN A 57 -9.80 1.99 -0.55
N HIS A 58 -8.54 1.62 -0.78
CA HIS A 58 -8.01 1.40 -2.12
C HIS A 58 -7.32 0.04 -2.19
N VAL A 59 -7.55 -0.68 -3.26
CA VAL A 59 -6.83 -1.93 -3.56
C VAL A 59 -6.67 -2.07 -5.06
N SER A 60 -5.43 -2.30 -5.49
CA SER A 60 -5.09 -2.62 -6.88
C SER A 60 -4.12 -3.79 -6.90
N PRO A 61 -4.60 -5.02 -7.09
CA PRO A 61 -3.74 -6.19 -7.25
C PRO A 61 -2.79 -6.08 -8.43
N VAL A 62 -3.22 -5.42 -9.51
CA VAL A 62 -2.39 -5.21 -10.71
C VAL A 62 -1.21 -4.30 -10.43
N ASP A 63 -1.43 -3.22 -9.67
CA ASP A 63 -0.38 -2.28 -9.28
C ASP A 63 0.39 -2.74 -8.03
N GLY A 64 -0.05 -3.82 -7.38
CA GLY A 64 0.53 -4.29 -6.13
C GLY A 64 0.39 -3.27 -4.99
N PHE A 65 -0.76 -2.61 -4.88
CA PHE A 65 -0.97 -1.56 -3.89
C PHE A 65 -2.29 -1.73 -3.12
N LEU A 66 -2.24 -1.41 -1.84
CA LEU A 66 -3.40 -1.37 -0.96
C LEU A 66 -3.24 -0.23 0.06
N GLU A 67 -4.35 0.43 0.37
CA GLU A 67 -4.43 1.45 1.42
C GLU A 67 -5.73 1.29 2.22
N THR A 68 -5.64 1.40 3.55
CA THR A 68 -6.82 1.44 4.42
C THR A 68 -7.39 2.85 4.53
N ALA A 69 -8.66 2.97 4.91
CA ALA A 69 -9.17 4.20 5.48
C ALA A 69 -8.42 4.52 6.79
N TRP A 70 -8.54 5.77 7.24
CA TRP A 70 -8.08 6.14 8.57
C TRP A 70 -8.93 5.44 9.63
N TYR A 71 -8.31 4.89 10.65
CA TYR A 71 -9.00 4.27 11.77
C TYR A 71 -8.30 4.63 13.10
N ASP A 72 -9.05 4.60 14.17
CA ASP A 72 -8.53 4.89 15.50
C ASP A 72 -7.85 3.64 16.07
N ALA A 73 -6.53 3.64 16.07
CA ALA A 73 -5.76 2.61 16.73
C ALA A 73 -5.74 2.88 18.24
N LYS A 74 -6.42 2.03 18.99
CA LYS A 74 -6.45 2.12 20.46
C LYS A 74 -5.15 1.54 21.00
N ASP A 75 -4.36 2.39 21.62
CA ASP A 75 -3.26 1.97 22.47
C ASP A 75 -3.71 2.04 23.94
N SER A 76 -3.33 1.03 24.72
CA SER A 76 -3.71 0.95 26.13
C SER A 76 -3.07 2.03 27.02
N VAL A 77 -2.13 2.81 26.48
CA VAL A 77 -1.28 3.73 27.24
C VAL A 77 -1.28 5.17 26.70
N ALA A 78 -1.76 5.41 25.50
CA ALA A 78 -1.74 6.73 24.85
C ALA A 78 -3.09 7.10 24.23
N ALA A 79 -3.25 8.37 23.91
CA ALA A 79 -4.40 8.87 23.16
C ALA A 79 -4.55 8.07 21.84
N PRO A 80 -5.77 7.80 21.38
CA PRO A 80 -5.99 7.08 20.14
C PRO A 80 -5.35 7.83 18.97
N LEU A 81 -4.48 7.14 18.23
CA LEU A 81 -3.89 7.66 17.00
C LEU A 81 -4.76 7.28 15.81
N ARG A 82 -5.06 8.23 14.96
CA ARG A 82 -5.64 7.94 13.64
C ARG A 82 -4.55 7.38 12.75
N VAL A 83 -4.65 6.11 12.44
CA VAL A 83 -3.65 5.34 11.70
C VAL A 83 -4.17 4.95 10.33
N ARG A 84 -3.29 4.91 9.36
CA ARG A 84 -3.51 4.34 8.03
C ARG A 84 -2.39 3.35 7.73
N VAL A 85 -2.76 2.23 7.11
CA VAL A 85 -1.80 1.22 6.66
C VAL A 85 -1.79 1.18 5.15
N ARG A 86 -0.58 1.12 4.58
CA ARG A 86 -0.35 0.91 3.15
C ARG A 86 0.52 -0.31 2.94
N VAL A 87 0.26 -0.99 1.85
CA VAL A 87 1.05 -2.14 1.40
C VAL A 87 1.47 -1.90 -0.04
N TRP A 88 2.75 -2.04 -0.31
CA TRP A 88 3.31 -2.13 -1.65
C TRP A 88 3.84 -3.54 -1.86
N ALA A 89 3.47 -4.16 -2.96
CA ALA A 89 3.98 -5.44 -3.39
C ALA A 89 4.62 -5.26 -4.77
N ASP A 90 5.94 -5.12 -4.80
CA ASP A 90 6.70 -4.94 -6.02
C ASP A 90 7.15 -6.31 -6.55
N PRO A 91 6.89 -6.63 -7.81
CA PRO A 91 7.48 -7.81 -8.43
C PRO A 91 9.02 -7.75 -8.32
N ASP A 92 9.64 -8.80 -7.78
CA ASP A 92 11.10 -8.89 -7.66
C ASP A 92 11.66 -9.82 -8.73
N VAL A 93 11.36 -11.13 -8.62
CA VAL A 93 11.65 -12.14 -9.62
C VAL A 93 10.39 -12.95 -9.91
N PRO A 94 10.36 -13.80 -10.94
CA PRO A 94 9.17 -14.61 -11.20
C PRO A 94 8.62 -15.28 -9.94
N ARG A 95 7.36 -15.01 -9.64
CA ARG A 95 6.62 -15.53 -8.48
C ARG A 95 7.07 -15.01 -7.10
N LYS A 96 7.87 -13.97 -7.03
CA LYS A 96 8.26 -13.32 -5.75
C LYS A 96 7.92 -11.84 -5.78
N SER A 97 7.68 -11.29 -4.60
CA SER A 97 7.41 -9.87 -4.43
C SER A 97 8.19 -9.32 -3.25
N ARG A 98 8.77 -8.15 -3.43
CA ARG A 98 9.24 -7.32 -2.33
C ARG A 98 8.03 -6.61 -1.75
N VAL A 99 7.72 -6.91 -0.51
CA VAL A 99 6.57 -6.37 0.19
C VAL A 99 7.03 -5.32 1.18
N THR A 100 6.40 -4.16 1.10
CA THR A 100 6.60 -3.05 2.05
C THR A 100 5.29 -2.77 2.74
N VAL A 101 5.31 -2.73 4.07
CA VAL A 101 4.15 -2.36 4.89
C VAL A 101 4.49 -1.11 5.67
N GLU A 102 3.74 -0.06 5.42
CA GLU A 102 3.85 1.25 6.08
C GLU A 102 2.64 1.46 6.97
N ALA A 103 2.88 1.92 8.21
CA ALA A 103 1.85 2.49 9.04
C ALA A 103 2.18 3.95 9.32
N VAL A 104 1.21 4.83 9.10
CA VAL A 104 1.34 6.28 9.29
C VAL A 104 0.22 6.81 10.17
N TYR A 105 0.47 7.92 10.83
CA TYR A 105 -0.56 8.69 11.53
C TYR A 105 -0.47 10.16 11.15
N GLN A 106 -1.52 10.90 11.42
CA GLN A 106 -1.60 12.32 11.14
C GLN A 106 -1.71 13.09 12.46
N PRO A 107 -0.61 13.72 12.93
CA PRO A 107 -0.60 14.41 14.23
C PRO A 107 -1.35 15.73 14.21
N VAL A 108 -1.51 16.37 13.05
CA VAL A 108 -2.15 17.68 12.87
C VAL A 108 -3.04 17.65 11.65
N GLU A 109 -4.22 18.25 11.72
CA GLU A 109 -5.07 18.52 10.57
C GLU A 109 -4.80 19.95 10.07
N ASP A 110 -4.29 20.06 8.86
CA ASP A 110 -4.07 21.33 8.18
C ASP A 110 -4.55 21.23 6.74
N PRO A 111 -5.73 21.82 6.41
CA PRO A 111 -6.30 21.71 5.08
C PRO A 111 -5.50 22.46 3.99
N SER A 112 -4.54 23.30 4.37
CA SER A 112 -3.68 24.04 3.44
C SER A 112 -2.51 23.21 2.90
N ARG A 113 -2.25 22.03 3.48
CA ARG A 113 -1.16 21.14 3.12
C ARG A 113 -1.65 19.84 2.50
N THR A 114 -0.79 19.18 1.72
CA THR A 114 -1.16 17.87 1.19
C THR A 114 -1.24 16.83 2.31
N PRO A 115 -2.14 15.83 2.21
CA PRO A 115 -2.23 14.79 3.23
C PRO A 115 -0.89 14.11 3.52
N ARG A 116 -0.06 13.88 2.49
CA ARG A 116 1.26 13.25 2.66
C ARG A 116 2.23 14.09 3.51
N ASP A 117 2.17 15.42 3.39
CA ASP A 117 3.02 16.34 4.18
C ASP A 117 2.67 16.38 5.66
N LEU A 118 1.46 15.93 6.00
CA LEU A 118 0.94 15.88 7.37
C LEU A 118 1.10 14.50 8.00
N GLU A 119 1.36 13.48 7.20
CA GLU A 119 1.58 12.12 7.67
C GLU A 119 3.00 11.96 8.21
N VAL A 120 3.12 11.15 9.24
CA VAL A 120 4.41 10.69 9.78
C VAL A 120 4.34 9.21 10.08
N ALA A 121 5.49 8.53 10.05
CA ALA A 121 5.57 7.14 10.45
C ALA A 121 5.09 6.97 11.90
N VAL A 122 4.34 5.91 12.17
CA VAL A 122 3.88 5.63 13.54
C VAL A 122 5.08 5.37 14.47
N PRO A 123 4.99 5.78 15.74
CA PRO A 123 6.04 5.50 16.72
C PRO A 123 6.27 3.98 16.85
N LYS A 124 7.50 3.61 17.15
CA LYS A 124 7.83 2.23 17.54
C LYS A 124 6.96 1.82 18.74
N ASP A 125 6.58 0.56 18.78
CA ASP A 125 5.73 -0.01 19.83
C ASP A 125 4.29 0.56 19.89
N SER A 126 3.88 1.36 18.92
CA SER A 126 2.50 1.82 18.78
C SER A 126 1.58 0.69 18.28
N ALA A 127 0.27 0.87 18.46
CA ALA A 127 -0.73 -0.07 17.93
C ALA A 127 -0.65 -0.18 16.39
N GLY A 128 -0.35 0.93 15.70
CA GLY A 128 -0.15 0.94 14.25
C GLY A 128 1.07 0.15 13.81
N GLN A 129 2.19 0.30 14.50
CA GLN A 129 3.39 -0.46 14.23
C GLN A 129 3.16 -1.97 14.45
N ARG A 130 2.56 -2.35 15.60
CA ARG A 130 2.22 -3.75 15.87
C ARG A 130 1.25 -4.35 14.85
N LEU A 131 0.32 -3.56 14.30
CA LEU A 131 -0.56 -4.04 13.23
C LEU A 131 0.22 -4.32 11.95
N ALA A 132 1.11 -3.40 11.54
CA ALA A 132 1.97 -3.58 10.37
C ALA A 132 2.87 -4.83 10.51
N GLU A 133 3.48 -5.03 11.68
CA GLU A 133 4.30 -6.21 11.98
C GLU A 133 3.51 -7.51 11.90
N ARG A 134 2.31 -7.54 12.50
CA ARG A 134 1.44 -8.72 12.43
C ARG A 134 0.96 -9.01 11.02
N LEU A 135 0.67 -7.99 10.24
CA LEU A 135 0.30 -8.15 8.83
C LEU A 135 1.45 -8.78 8.05
N LEU A 136 2.65 -8.18 8.14
CA LEU A 136 3.82 -8.68 7.41
C LEU A 136 4.15 -10.12 7.81
N LYS A 137 4.10 -10.43 9.11
CA LYS A 137 4.27 -11.78 9.63
C LYS A 137 3.22 -12.75 9.06
N ALA A 138 1.95 -12.39 9.08
CA ALA A 138 0.88 -13.23 8.54
C ALA A 138 1.03 -13.51 7.04
N LEU A 139 1.43 -12.50 6.26
CA LEU A 139 1.71 -12.66 4.83
C LEU A 139 2.89 -13.61 4.61
N THR A 140 3.96 -13.46 5.39
CA THR A 140 5.15 -14.30 5.34
C THR A 140 4.83 -15.77 5.70
N GLU A 141 4.08 -15.98 6.77
CA GLU A 141 3.69 -17.32 7.22
C GLU A 141 2.77 -18.03 6.21
N LYS A 142 1.82 -17.28 5.62
CA LYS A 142 0.82 -17.85 4.71
C LYS A 142 1.33 -18.07 3.29
N LEU A 143 2.16 -17.18 2.79
CA LEU A 143 2.62 -17.18 1.38
C LEU A 143 4.06 -17.66 1.23
N GLY A 144 4.80 -17.81 2.31
CA GLY A 144 6.18 -18.23 2.37
C GLY A 144 7.18 -17.09 2.27
N GLU A 145 8.16 -17.07 3.15
CA GLU A 145 9.33 -16.20 3.08
C GLU A 145 10.40 -16.81 2.17
N THR A 146 11.05 -15.96 1.42
CA THR A 146 12.25 -16.37 0.70
C THR A 146 13.44 -16.23 1.65
N LYS A 147 14.01 -17.38 2.04
CA LYS A 147 15.30 -17.44 2.73
C LYS A 147 16.44 -17.07 1.77
#